data_c3494276184e466f571bb6b33cea428d
#
_entry.id   c3494276184e466f571bb6b33cea428d
#
_cell.length_a   1.000
_cell.length_b   1.000
_cell.length_c   1.000
_cell.angle_alpha   90.00
_cell.angle_beta   90.00
_cell.angle_gamma   90.00
#
_symmetry.space_group_name_H-M   'P 1'
#
loop_
_entity.id
_entity.type
_entity.pdbx_description
1 polymer ?
#
loop_
_entity_poly.entity_id
_entity_poly.type
_entity_poly.pdbx_seq_one_letter_code
_entity_poly.pdbx_strand_id
1 'polypeptide(L)'
;DKNAFERGLQYTRYIGEVGLDFSKSNQQFKEQQIEIFQQITSPKYNKGNVYSIHSRKAEVEVLQILKSNNVKSAIFHWYTGGKHMLKDISDSGYFFSVNHKMLTSKNGIDIIKSIPKSQLLFETDGPFARKEKSIVYPSNFKQIYADFEEVIPGFEKIVFSNFKRLLFQKDIDKIN
;
A
#
# COMPACT_ATOMS: atom_id res chain seq x y z
N ASP A 1 2.01 20.88 -3.87
CA ASP A 1 1.43 21.80 -4.87
C ASP A 1 0.15 21.18 -5.46
N LYS A 2 -0.99 21.77 -5.10
CA LYS A 2 -2.32 21.31 -5.53
C LYS A 2 -2.49 21.34 -7.05
N ASN A 3 -1.98 22.36 -7.72
CA ASN A 3 -2.10 22.47 -9.19
C ASN A 3 -1.30 21.38 -9.90
N ALA A 4 -0.14 21.00 -9.37
CA ALA A 4 0.65 19.90 -9.91
C ALA A 4 -0.10 18.57 -9.72
N PHE A 5 -0.71 18.34 -8.56
CA PHE A 5 -1.54 17.17 -8.30
C PHE A 5 -2.74 17.09 -9.27
N GLU A 6 -3.51 18.18 -9.41
CA GLU A 6 -4.65 18.24 -10.31
C GLU A 6 -4.26 18.02 -11.80
N ARG A 7 -3.10 18.52 -12.23
CA ARG A 7 -2.57 18.20 -13.56
C ARG A 7 -2.19 16.72 -13.68
N GLY A 8 -1.55 16.16 -12.67
CA GLY A 8 -1.15 14.74 -12.66
C GLY A 8 -2.33 13.79 -12.83
N LEU A 9 -3.48 14.08 -12.22
CA LEU A 9 -4.70 13.28 -12.31
C LEU A 9 -5.27 13.16 -13.76
N GLN A 10 -4.86 14.00 -14.68
CA GLN A 10 -5.26 13.91 -16.10
C GLN A 10 -4.51 12.79 -16.82
N TYR A 11 -3.36 12.36 -16.31
CA TYR A 11 -2.47 11.39 -16.96
C TYR A 11 -2.43 10.04 -16.29
N THR A 12 -2.82 9.96 -15.00
CA THR A 12 -2.77 8.71 -14.25
C THR A 12 -3.89 8.61 -13.22
N ARG A 13 -4.31 7.37 -12.96
CA ARG A 13 -5.19 7.03 -11.85
C ARG A 13 -4.43 6.40 -10.66
N TYR A 14 -3.12 6.22 -10.81
CA TYR A 14 -2.28 5.66 -9.76
C TYR A 14 -1.68 6.80 -8.95
N ILE A 15 -2.07 6.89 -7.68
CA ILE A 15 -1.70 7.97 -6.77
C ILE A 15 -0.85 7.39 -5.65
N GLY A 16 0.33 7.87 -5.50
CA GLY A 16 1.26 7.42 -4.46
C GLY A 16 2.64 8.03 -4.59
N GLU A 17 3.39 8.03 -3.54
CA GLU A 17 2.97 7.59 -2.21
C GLU A 17 2.24 8.74 -1.49
N VAL A 18 1.08 8.46 -0.86
CA VAL A 18 0.30 9.42 -0.07
C VAL A 18 -0.15 8.79 1.23
N GLY A 19 -0.43 9.59 2.26
CA GLY A 19 -0.92 9.04 3.53
C GLY A 19 -0.46 9.82 4.75
N LEU A 20 -0.31 9.12 5.88
CA LEU A 20 -0.03 9.71 7.19
C LEU A 20 1.17 9.05 7.86
N ASP A 21 2.07 9.85 8.40
CA ASP A 21 3.17 9.43 9.27
C ASP A 21 3.11 10.16 10.61
N PHE A 22 2.69 9.44 11.66
CA PHE A 22 2.64 9.97 13.04
C PHE A 22 3.85 9.54 13.86
N SER A 23 4.98 9.27 13.21
CA SER A 23 6.25 9.09 13.92
C SER A 23 6.64 10.37 14.67
N LYS A 24 7.48 10.22 15.69
CA LYS A 24 7.87 11.34 16.57
C LYS A 24 8.41 12.56 15.81
N SER A 25 9.15 12.34 14.73
CA SER A 25 9.70 13.42 13.89
C SER A 25 8.64 14.21 13.12
N ASN A 26 7.49 13.59 12.83
CA ASN A 26 6.44 14.15 11.97
C ASN A 26 5.19 14.59 12.76
N GLN A 27 5.19 14.36 14.08
CA GLN A 27 4.04 14.64 14.95
C GLN A 27 3.52 16.08 14.86
N GLN A 28 4.41 17.04 14.69
CA GLN A 28 4.06 18.45 14.56
C GLN A 28 3.24 18.77 13.30
N PHE A 29 3.25 17.91 12.30
CA PHE A 29 2.52 18.08 11.04
C PHE A 29 1.25 17.20 10.96
N LYS A 30 0.84 16.59 12.07
CA LYS A 30 -0.26 15.60 12.08
C LYS A 30 -1.54 16.16 11.44
N GLU A 31 -2.01 17.31 11.88
CA GLU A 31 -3.26 17.90 11.39
C GLU A 31 -3.18 18.29 9.92
N GLN A 32 -2.05 18.87 9.50
CA GLN A 32 -1.82 19.23 8.11
C GLN A 32 -1.80 17.97 7.21
N GLN A 33 -1.17 16.90 7.66
CA GLN A 33 -1.17 15.63 6.94
C GLN A 33 -2.60 15.09 6.77
N ILE A 34 -3.41 15.12 7.84
CA ILE A 34 -4.81 14.67 7.81
C ILE A 34 -5.61 15.50 6.81
N GLU A 35 -5.53 16.83 6.87
CA GLU A 35 -6.23 17.72 5.95
C GLU A 35 -5.88 17.44 4.49
N ILE A 36 -4.59 17.34 4.17
CA ILE A 36 -4.12 17.06 2.82
C ILE A 36 -4.59 15.67 2.36
N PHE A 37 -4.50 14.66 3.22
CA PHE A 37 -4.89 13.30 2.88
C PHE A 37 -6.40 13.18 2.65
N GLN A 38 -7.22 13.84 3.48
CA GLN A 38 -8.67 13.95 3.28
C GLN A 38 -9.00 14.64 1.94
N GLN A 39 -8.26 15.70 1.61
CA GLN A 39 -8.46 16.42 0.34
C GLN A 39 -8.12 15.53 -0.87
N ILE A 40 -6.95 14.88 -0.88
CA ILE A 40 -6.48 14.02 -1.98
C ILE A 40 -7.44 12.84 -2.23
N THR A 41 -7.98 12.27 -1.17
CA THR A 41 -8.89 11.11 -1.25
C THR A 41 -10.36 11.49 -1.37
N SER A 42 -10.69 12.79 -1.34
CA SER A 42 -12.08 13.28 -1.38
C SER A 42 -12.82 12.86 -2.65
N PRO A 43 -14.16 12.81 -2.65
CA PRO A 43 -14.97 12.49 -3.83
C PRO A 43 -14.69 13.38 -5.04
N LYS A 44 -14.17 14.59 -4.82
CA LYS A 44 -13.74 15.49 -5.90
C LYS A 44 -12.67 14.85 -6.77
N TYR A 45 -11.68 14.21 -6.15
CA TYR A 45 -10.51 13.64 -6.83
C TYR A 45 -10.56 12.12 -6.97
N ASN A 46 -11.25 11.43 -6.05
CA ASN A 46 -11.39 9.99 -6.07
C ASN A 46 -12.36 9.52 -7.17
N LYS A 47 -11.87 9.39 -8.39
CA LYS A 47 -12.60 8.92 -9.57
C LYS A 47 -12.28 7.45 -9.92
N GLY A 48 -12.17 6.61 -8.88
CA GLY A 48 -11.75 5.22 -8.98
C GLY A 48 -10.24 5.09 -9.17
N ASN A 49 -9.49 5.92 -8.48
CA ASN A 49 -8.05 5.85 -8.42
C ASN A 49 -7.59 4.66 -7.58
N VAL A 50 -6.35 4.25 -7.80
CA VAL A 50 -5.63 3.30 -6.96
C VAL A 50 -4.61 4.09 -6.15
N TYR A 51 -4.67 3.95 -4.82
CA TYR A 51 -3.82 4.70 -3.91
C TYR A 51 -2.75 3.78 -3.29
N SER A 52 -1.48 4.16 -3.38
CA SER A 52 -0.40 3.59 -2.56
C SER A 52 -0.28 4.41 -1.28
N ILE A 53 -0.51 3.76 -0.14
CA ILE A 53 -0.79 4.42 1.13
C ILE A 53 0.33 4.22 2.14
N HIS A 54 0.91 5.32 2.60
CA HIS A 54 1.75 5.38 3.78
C HIS A 54 0.89 5.48 5.05
N SER A 55 1.13 4.63 6.06
CA SER A 55 0.26 4.57 7.25
C SER A 55 1.02 4.42 8.57
N ARG A 56 2.24 4.95 8.63
CA ARG A 56 3.13 4.73 9.77
C ARG A 56 2.59 5.32 11.07
N LYS A 57 2.19 4.45 12.03
CA LYS A 57 1.55 4.82 13.31
C LYS A 57 0.25 5.62 13.12
N ALA A 58 -0.40 5.47 11.99
CA ALA A 58 -1.59 6.22 11.58
C ALA A 58 -2.65 5.34 10.91
N GLU A 59 -2.56 4.02 11.10
CA GLU A 59 -3.37 3.03 10.39
C GLU A 59 -4.86 3.25 10.63
N VAL A 60 -5.24 3.65 11.85
CA VAL A 60 -6.64 3.91 12.25
C VAL A 60 -7.19 5.10 11.48
N GLU A 61 -6.50 6.22 11.53
CA GLU A 61 -6.89 7.47 10.88
C GLU A 61 -6.93 7.30 9.36
N VAL A 62 -5.92 6.64 8.80
CA VAL A 62 -5.89 6.33 7.37
C VAL A 62 -7.13 5.52 6.98
N LEU A 63 -7.42 4.42 7.68
CA LEU A 63 -8.57 3.58 7.37
C LEU A 63 -9.90 4.33 7.47
N GLN A 64 -10.07 5.16 8.51
CA GLN A 64 -11.26 5.98 8.69
C GLN A 64 -11.45 6.96 7.53
N ILE A 65 -10.40 7.65 7.10
CA ILE A 65 -10.44 8.62 5.99
C ILE A 65 -10.79 7.92 4.68
N LEU A 66 -10.13 6.79 4.38
CA LEU A 66 -10.40 6.02 3.16
C LEU A 66 -11.87 5.56 3.09
N LYS A 67 -12.42 5.08 4.22
CA LYS A 67 -13.83 4.68 4.31
C LYS A 67 -14.78 5.86 4.15
N SER A 68 -14.55 6.96 4.86
CA SER A 68 -15.37 8.17 4.81
C SER A 68 -15.42 8.77 3.41
N ASN A 69 -14.32 8.70 2.67
CA ASN A 69 -14.21 9.18 1.30
C ASN A 69 -14.58 8.13 0.24
N ASN A 70 -15.09 6.96 0.68
CA ASN A 70 -15.53 5.87 -0.19
C ASN A 70 -14.46 5.43 -1.20
N VAL A 71 -13.19 5.40 -0.76
CA VAL A 71 -12.07 4.90 -1.57
C VAL A 71 -12.23 3.40 -1.76
N LYS A 72 -12.22 2.93 -3.00
CA LYS A 72 -12.41 1.51 -3.35
C LYS A 72 -11.12 0.73 -3.51
N SER A 73 -10.03 1.38 -3.91
CA SER A 73 -8.77 0.71 -4.22
C SER A 73 -7.61 1.40 -3.52
N ALA A 74 -7.07 0.73 -2.51
CA ALA A 74 -5.90 1.20 -1.77
C ALA A 74 -4.94 0.03 -1.48
N ILE A 75 -3.66 0.34 -1.45
CA ILE A 75 -2.56 -0.57 -1.11
C ILE A 75 -1.87 0.03 0.10
N PHE A 76 -1.95 -0.63 1.25
CA PHE A 76 -1.15 -0.26 2.42
C PHE A 76 0.28 -0.72 2.16
N HIS A 77 1.12 0.25 1.77
CA HIS A 77 2.48 -0.01 1.38
C HIS A 77 3.35 -0.26 2.62
N TRP A 78 4.29 -1.22 2.49
CA TRP A 78 5.20 -1.62 3.57
C TRP A 78 4.52 -1.63 4.95
N TYR A 79 3.41 -2.34 5.06
CA TYR A 79 2.61 -2.35 6.28
C TYR A 79 3.40 -2.89 7.48
N THR A 80 3.49 -2.09 8.53
CA THR A 80 4.20 -2.41 9.77
C THR A 80 3.33 -2.29 11.03
N GLY A 81 2.03 -2.06 10.85
CA GLY A 81 1.06 -1.93 11.93
C GLY A 81 0.71 -3.24 12.62
N GLY A 82 -0.17 -3.15 13.60
CA GLY A 82 -0.61 -4.30 14.39
C GLY A 82 -1.53 -5.26 13.63
N LYS A 83 -1.56 -6.54 14.05
CA LYS A 83 -2.41 -7.58 13.43
C LYS A 83 -3.91 -7.28 13.52
N HIS A 84 -4.36 -6.57 14.55
CA HIS A 84 -5.75 -6.15 14.67
C HIS A 84 -6.15 -5.22 13.52
N MET A 85 -5.36 -4.17 13.30
CA MET A 85 -5.61 -3.22 12.20
C MET A 85 -5.45 -3.87 10.83
N LEU A 86 -4.52 -4.85 10.68
CA LEU A 86 -4.41 -5.62 9.45
C LEU A 86 -5.73 -6.30 9.10
N LYS A 87 -6.41 -6.89 10.09
CA LYS A 87 -7.73 -7.50 9.89
C LYS A 87 -8.77 -6.47 9.42
N ASP A 88 -8.87 -5.32 10.07
CA ASP A 88 -9.85 -4.29 9.74
C ASP A 88 -9.62 -3.70 8.34
N ILE A 89 -8.35 -3.53 7.95
CA ILE A 89 -7.94 -3.09 6.61
C ILE A 89 -8.30 -4.16 5.57
N SER A 90 -8.01 -5.42 5.88
CA SER A 90 -8.31 -6.57 5.03
C SER A 90 -9.82 -6.73 4.81
N ASP A 91 -10.62 -6.66 5.88
CA ASP A 91 -12.08 -6.74 5.81
C ASP A 91 -12.69 -5.59 4.98
N SER A 92 -11.97 -4.50 4.84
CA SER A 92 -12.35 -3.38 3.97
C SER A 92 -11.98 -3.59 2.49
N GLY A 93 -11.37 -4.73 2.14
CA GLY A 93 -11.03 -5.11 0.78
C GLY A 93 -9.72 -4.49 0.24
N TYR A 94 -8.93 -3.82 1.08
CA TYR A 94 -7.67 -3.19 0.67
C TYR A 94 -6.53 -4.19 0.57
N PHE A 95 -5.53 -3.84 -0.24
CA PHE A 95 -4.33 -4.64 -0.46
C PHE A 95 -3.18 -4.20 0.47
N PHE A 96 -2.19 -5.07 0.57
CA PHE A 96 -0.94 -4.81 1.29
C PHE A 96 0.23 -5.13 0.38
N SER A 97 1.21 -4.24 0.29
CA SER A 97 2.48 -4.58 -0.34
C SER A 97 3.54 -4.93 0.71
N VAL A 98 4.34 -5.90 0.37
CA VAL A 98 5.45 -6.38 1.18
C VAL A 98 6.77 -6.24 0.43
N ASN A 99 7.84 -6.00 1.16
CA ASN A 99 9.18 -5.89 0.61
C ASN A 99 10.17 -6.81 1.34
N HIS A 100 11.34 -7.03 0.74
CA HIS A 100 12.36 -7.93 1.26
C HIS A 100 12.85 -7.54 2.68
N LYS A 101 12.74 -6.26 3.06
CA LYS A 101 13.14 -5.81 4.40
C LYS A 101 12.29 -6.44 5.49
N MET A 102 11.03 -6.75 5.20
CA MET A 102 10.14 -7.41 6.13
C MET A 102 10.57 -8.86 6.42
N LEU A 103 11.27 -9.53 5.49
CA LEU A 103 11.82 -10.88 5.71
C LEU A 103 12.97 -10.92 6.73
N THR A 104 13.58 -9.78 7.06
CA THR A 104 14.74 -9.72 7.96
C THR A 104 14.37 -9.73 9.45
N SER A 105 13.09 -9.77 9.79
CA SER A 105 12.63 -9.78 11.18
C SER A 105 11.48 -10.77 11.39
N LYS A 106 11.42 -11.37 12.59
CA LYS A 106 10.30 -12.23 12.97
C LYS A 106 8.95 -11.52 12.84
N ASN A 107 8.87 -10.28 13.32
CA ASN A 107 7.63 -9.49 13.22
C ASN A 107 7.20 -9.24 11.77
N GLY A 108 8.15 -8.92 10.89
CA GLY A 108 7.85 -8.75 9.47
C GLY A 108 7.33 -10.02 8.81
N ILE A 109 7.96 -11.17 9.09
CA ILE A 109 7.50 -12.49 8.61
C ILE A 109 6.10 -12.82 9.17
N ASP A 110 5.84 -12.52 10.43
CA ASP A 110 4.54 -12.75 11.06
C ASP A 110 3.45 -11.88 10.44
N ILE A 111 3.75 -10.63 10.07
CA ILE A 111 2.85 -9.74 9.34
C ILE A 111 2.59 -10.31 7.94
N ILE A 112 3.63 -10.66 7.17
CA ILE A 112 3.50 -11.25 5.83
C ILE A 112 2.57 -12.46 5.85
N LYS A 113 2.76 -13.37 6.81
CA LYS A 113 1.93 -14.58 6.99
C LYS A 113 0.50 -14.28 7.40
N SER A 114 0.26 -13.13 8.03
CA SER A 114 -1.08 -12.70 8.47
C SER A 114 -1.89 -12.02 7.38
N ILE A 115 -1.24 -11.52 6.31
CA ILE A 115 -1.93 -10.92 5.16
C ILE A 115 -2.66 -12.03 4.37
N PRO A 116 -3.96 -11.85 4.08
CA PRO A 116 -4.67 -12.78 3.20
C PRO A 116 -3.97 -12.89 1.84
N LYS A 117 -3.72 -14.11 1.37
CA LYS A 117 -3.05 -14.35 0.09
C LYS A 117 -3.69 -13.59 -1.08
N SER A 118 -5.01 -13.41 -1.03
CA SER A 118 -5.76 -12.65 -2.05
C SER A 118 -5.54 -11.13 -2.02
N GLN A 119 -4.88 -10.58 -0.99
CA GLN A 119 -4.63 -9.15 -0.85
C GLN A 119 -3.13 -8.81 -0.80
N LEU A 120 -2.28 -9.79 -1.06
CA LEU A 120 -0.83 -9.66 -1.00
C LEU A 120 -0.28 -9.13 -2.32
N LEU A 121 0.49 -8.05 -2.26
CA LEU A 121 1.26 -7.47 -3.34
C LEU A 121 2.74 -7.37 -2.95
N PHE A 122 3.58 -7.02 -3.91
CA PHE A 122 5.03 -6.86 -3.73
C PHE A 122 5.48 -5.48 -4.18
N GLU A 123 6.49 -4.96 -3.48
CA GLU A 123 7.20 -3.73 -3.83
C GLU A 123 8.68 -3.83 -3.49
N THR A 124 9.52 -2.99 -4.07
CA THR A 124 10.92 -2.87 -3.68
C THR A 124 11.14 -1.82 -2.61
N ASP A 125 10.34 -0.77 -2.64
CA ASP A 125 10.52 0.46 -1.85
C ASP A 125 11.96 1.01 -1.92
N GLY A 126 12.61 0.85 -3.07
CA GLY A 126 13.93 1.41 -3.31
C GLY A 126 13.87 2.93 -3.53
N PRO A 127 14.79 3.72 -2.99
CA PRO A 127 16.04 3.32 -2.32
C PRO A 127 15.94 3.13 -0.79
N PHE A 128 14.74 3.22 -0.20
CA PHE A 128 14.54 3.20 1.27
C PHE A 128 14.71 1.79 1.84
N ALA A 129 14.18 0.78 1.19
CA ALA A 129 14.47 -0.60 1.53
C ALA A 129 15.73 -1.07 0.80
N ARG A 130 16.71 -1.55 1.57
CA ARG A 130 18.01 -2.02 1.07
C ARG A 130 18.20 -3.49 1.43
N LYS A 131 18.68 -4.30 0.47
CA LYS A 131 19.16 -5.65 0.75
C LYS A 131 20.64 -5.55 1.07
N GLU A 132 21.02 -5.91 2.30
CA GLU A 132 22.37 -5.69 2.87
C GLU A 132 22.71 -4.18 2.88
N LYS A 133 23.59 -3.71 2.03
CA LYS A 133 23.95 -2.29 1.87
C LYS A 133 23.56 -1.73 0.49
N SER A 134 22.97 -2.58 -0.37
CA SER A 134 22.69 -2.25 -1.77
C SER A 134 21.24 -1.83 -1.96
N ILE A 135 21.01 -0.85 -2.85
CA ILE A 135 19.67 -0.48 -3.31
C ILE A 135 19.08 -1.67 -4.08
N VAL A 136 17.81 -1.94 -3.86
CA VAL A 136 17.10 -2.97 -4.62
C VAL A 136 16.58 -2.39 -5.92
N TYR A 137 16.99 -3.02 -7.02
CA TYR A 137 16.54 -2.69 -8.37
C TYR A 137 15.58 -3.77 -8.90
N PRO A 138 14.78 -3.47 -9.93
CA PRO A 138 13.92 -4.47 -10.59
C PRO A 138 14.67 -5.73 -11.05
N SER A 139 15.94 -5.61 -11.43
CA SER A 139 16.82 -6.74 -11.79
C SER A 139 17.02 -7.76 -10.66
N ASN A 140 16.78 -7.36 -9.40
CA ASN A 140 16.91 -8.24 -8.24
C ASN A 140 15.64 -9.06 -7.94
N PHE A 141 14.54 -8.85 -8.65
CA PHE A 141 13.23 -9.46 -8.34
C PHE A 141 13.29 -10.99 -8.29
N LYS A 142 13.99 -11.63 -9.22
CA LYS A 142 14.08 -13.11 -9.25
C LYS A 142 14.59 -13.68 -7.93
N GLN A 143 15.66 -13.08 -7.39
CA GLN A 143 16.22 -13.53 -6.12
C GLN A 143 15.29 -13.22 -4.94
N ILE A 144 14.70 -12.03 -4.93
CA ILE A 144 13.79 -11.61 -3.85
C ILE A 144 12.53 -12.49 -3.85
N TYR A 145 12.00 -12.83 -5.01
CA TYR A 145 10.85 -13.74 -5.10
C TYR A 145 11.19 -15.14 -4.59
N ALA A 146 12.41 -15.64 -4.83
CA ALA A 146 12.86 -16.89 -4.26
C ALA A 146 12.88 -16.83 -2.71
N ASP A 147 13.36 -15.72 -2.13
CA ASP A 147 13.35 -15.51 -0.68
C ASP A 147 11.90 -15.52 -0.12
N PHE A 148 10.94 -14.95 -0.86
CA PHE A 148 9.52 -14.96 -0.48
C PHE A 148 8.84 -16.31 -0.65
N GLU A 149 9.24 -17.11 -1.64
CA GLU A 149 8.69 -18.48 -1.86
C GLU A 149 8.91 -19.39 -0.65
N GLU A 150 9.99 -19.19 0.11
CA GLU A 150 10.25 -19.94 1.36
C GLU A 150 9.22 -19.61 2.45
N VAL A 151 8.63 -18.43 2.44
CA VAL A 151 7.68 -17.94 3.44
C VAL A 151 6.24 -18.13 2.99
N ILE A 152 5.97 -17.88 1.72
CA ILE A 152 4.65 -17.96 1.08
C ILE A 152 4.77 -18.78 -0.21
N PRO A 153 4.53 -20.09 -0.18
CA PRO A 153 4.55 -20.91 -1.39
C PRO A 153 3.59 -20.39 -2.47
N GLY A 154 4.09 -20.22 -3.70
CA GLY A 154 3.36 -19.66 -4.83
C GLY A 154 3.35 -18.14 -4.86
N PHE A 155 4.27 -17.47 -4.14
CA PHE A 155 4.30 -16.02 -3.97
C PHE A 155 4.21 -15.24 -5.29
N GLU A 156 5.04 -15.58 -6.28
CA GLU A 156 5.04 -14.89 -7.58
C GLU A 156 3.66 -14.95 -8.26
N LYS A 157 3.05 -16.13 -8.30
CA LYS A 157 1.72 -16.32 -8.91
C LYS A 157 0.63 -15.57 -8.16
N ILE A 158 0.70 -15.56 -6.81
CA ILE A 158 -0.23 -14.85 -5.94
C ILE A 158 -0.17 -13.36 -6.22
N VAL A 159 1.03 -12.77 -6.16
CA VAL A 159 1.25 -11.33 -6.37
C VAL A 159 0.81 -10.91 -7.78
N PHE A 160 1.18 -11.68 -8.80
CA PHE A 160 0.79 -11.39 -10.18
C PHE A 160 -0.73 -11.43 -10.38
N SER A 161 -1.40 -12.45 -9.84
CA SER A 161 -2.86 -12.56 -9.90
C SER A 161 -3.57 -11.42 -9.20
N ASN A 162 -3.08 -11.05 -8.00
CA ASN A 162 -3.64 -9.92 -7.23
C ASN A 162 -3.42 -8.58 -7.93
N PHE A 163 -2.23 -8.36 -8.48
CA PHE A 163 -1.92 -7.14 -9.23
C PHE A 163 -2.82 -7.02 -10.46
N LYS A 164 -2.98 -8.10 -11.21
CA LYS A 164 -3.91 -8.15 -12.34
C LYS A 164 -5.34 -7.79 -11.90
N ARG A 165 -5.83 -8.40 -10.82
CA ARG A 165 -7.17 -8.09 -10.28
C ARG A 165 -7.31 -6.61 -9.89
N LEU A 166 -6.32 -6.03 -9.20
CA LEU A 166 -6.31 -4.62 -8.83
C LEU A 166 -6.39 -3.69 -10.06
N LEU A 167 -5.66 -4.03 -11.14
CA LEU A 167 -5.67 -3.23 -12.36
C LEU A 167 -7.01 -3.26 -13.08
N PHE A 168 -7.68 -4.42 -13.10
CA PHE A 168 -8.92 -4.64 -13.85
C PHE A 168 -10.20 -4.53 -13.00
N GLN A 169 -10.09 -4.18 -11.73
CA GLN A 169 -11.24 -4.07 -10.81
C GLN A 169 -12.33 -3.10 -11.32
N LYS A 170 -11.96 -2.09 -12.10
CA LYS A 170 -12.92 -1.15 -12.71
C LYS A 170 -13.79 -1.73 -13.81
N ASP A 171 -13.34 -2.75 -14.49
CA ASP A 171 -14.09 -3.30 -15.63
C ASP A 171 -15.24 -4.19 -15.15
N ILE A 172 -15.16 -4.69 -13.91
CA ILE A 172 -16.21 -5.51 -13.28
C ILE A 172 -17.34 -4.63 -12.77
N ASP A 173 -17.06 -3.45 -12.22
CA ASP A 173 -18.07 -2.51 -11.71
C ASP A 173 -18.87 -1.80 -12.82
N LYS A 174 -18.46 -1.92 -14.08
CA LYS A 174 -19.17 -1.36 -15.24
C LYS A 174 -20.13 -2.36 -15.92
N ILE A 175 -20.07 -3.63 -15.53
CA ILE A 175 -20.86 -4.73 -16.14
C ILE A 175 -22.09 -5.08 -15.28
N ASN A 176 -22.17 -4.52 -14.07
CA ASN A 176 -23.33 -4.59 -13.16
C ASN A 176 -23.99 -3.22 -13.02
#